data_b35c7e0e62f69eb61acb37769367f2b3
#
_entry.id   b35c7e0e62f69eb61acb37769367f2b3
#
_cell.length_a   1.000
_cell.length_b   1.000
_cell.length_c   1.000
_cell.angle_alpha   90.00
_cell.angle_beta   90.00
_cell.angle_gamma   90.00
#
_symmetry.space_group_name_H-M   'P 1'
#
loop_
_entity.id
_entity.type
_entity.pdbx_description
1 polymer ?
#
loop_
_entity_poly.entity_id
_entity_poly.type
_entity_poly.pdbx_seq_one_letter_code
_entity_poly.pdbx_strand_id
1 'polypeptide(L)'
;KVAVVTGGGSGIGKAISVLFGKQGATVHILELNASAGESSVSEIIEAGGQAQVHACDVSNQAQVSEVINSIGKVDVLFNNAGIAHVGSLENCDADAFERVYNVNVKGVYNTLYAVVPVMKANGGGVILNMASIASSIGLPDRFAYSMSKGAVLTMTLSVAKDYIKNNIRCNCISPARVHTPFVDGFIAKNYPGREEEMFEKLSATQPIGRMAKPEEVA
;
A
#
# COMPACT_ATOMS: atom_id res chain seq x y z
N LYS A 1 -8.40 0.06 18.76
CA LYS A 1 -7.08 0.12 18.12
C LYS A 1 -7.06 1.29 17.15
N VAL A 2 -5.89 1.91 16.99
CA VAL A 2 -5.64 2.97 16.01
C VAL A 2 -4.88 2.38 14.84
N ALA A 3 -5.47 2.44 13.64
CA ALA A 3 -4.90 1.92 12.41
C ALA A 3 -4.58 3.06 11.45
N VAL A 4 -3.39 3.04 10.88
CA VAL A 4 -2.95 3.97 9.81
C VAL A 4 -2.83 3.17 8.52
N VAL A 5 -3.49 3.62 7.45
CA VAL A 5 -3.47 2.99 6.13
C VAL A 5 -3.04 4.01 5.08
N THR A 6 -1.96 3.74 4.36
CA THR A 6 -1.55 4.60 3.23
C THR A 6 -2.21 4.14 1.93
N GLY A 7 -2.70 5.08 1.11
CA GLY A 7 -3.43 4.76 -0.11
C GLY A 7 -4.74 4.04 0.17
N GLY A 8 -5.44 4.43 1.24
CA GLY A 8 -6.68 3.80 1.70
C GLY A 8 -7.94 4.25 0.97
N GLY A 9 -7.82 5.09 -0.06
CA GLY A 9 -8.97 5.63 -0.80
C GLY A 9 -9.53 4.70 -1.88
N SER A 10 -8.79 3.67 -2.31
CA SER A 10 -9.23 2.77 -3.38
C SER A 10 -8.65 1.36 -3.25
N GLY A 11 -9.18 0.43 -4.04
CA GLY A 11 -8.66 -0.92 -4.20
C GLY A 11 -8.40 -1.65 -2.87
N ILE A 12 -7.24 -2.28 -2.73
CA ILE A 12 -6.87 -3.07 -1.56
C ILE A 12 -6.82 -2.18 -0.29
N GLY A 13 -6.26 -0.97 -0.40
CA GLY A 13 -6.20 -0.04 0.73
C GLY A 13 -7.57 0.33 1.28
N LYS A 14 -8.55 0.59 0.40
CA LYS A 14 -9.93 0.83 0.79
C LYS A 14 -10.54 -0.39 1.49
N ALA A 15 -10.41 -1.58 0.90
CA ALA A 15 -10.96 -2.81 1.47
C ALA A 15 -10.42 -3.06 2.90
N ILE A 16 -9.11 -2.87 3.10
CA ILE A 16 -8.48 -3.01 4.42
C ILE A 16 -8.93 -1.92 5.40
N SER A 17 -9.03 -0.65 4.94
CA SER A 17 -9.52 0.45 5.77
C SER A 17 -10.93 0.17 6.30
N VAL A 18 -11.82 -0.26 5.41
CA VAL A 18 -13.20 -0.62 5.75
C VAL A 18 -13.23 -1.82 6.69
N LEU A 19 -12.42 -2.84 6.43
CA LEU A 19 -12.35 -4.01 7.33
C LEU A 19 -11.85 -3.62 8.73
N PHE A 20 -10.82 -2.81 8.84
CA PHE A 20 -10.35 -2.32 10.15
C PHE A 20 -11.42 -1.51 10.89
N GLY A 21 -12.16 -0.64 10.19
CA GLY A 21 -13.29 0.10 10.76
C GLY A 21 -14.37 -0.85 11.28
N LYS A 22 -14.79 -1.84 10.51
CA LYS A 22 -15.76 -2.87 10.91
C LYS A 22 -15.31 -3.71 12.11
N GLN A 23 -13.98 -3.86 12.29
CA GLN A 23 -13.38 -4.53 13.45
C GLN A 23 -13.16 -3.60 14.66
N GLY A 24 -13.70 -2.38 14.63
CA GLY A 24 -13.68 -1.43 15.74
C GLY A 24 -12.36 -0.66 15.89
N ALA A 25 -11.56 -0.56 14.83
CA ALA A 25 -10.41 0.34 14.83
C ALA A 25 -10.85 1.78 14.49
N THR A 26 -10.17 2.77 15.07
CA THR A 26 -10.14 4.13 14.52
C THR A 26 -9.15 4.16 13.38
N VAL A 27 -9.62 4.46 12.16
CA VAL A 27 -8.82 4.35 10.94
C VAL A 27 -8.37 5.73 10.46
N HIS A 28 -7.08 5.93 10.32
CA HIS A 28 -6.47 7.11 9.71
C HIS A 28 -5.96 6.74 8.32
N ILE A 29 -6.53 7.36 7.29
CA ILE A 29 -6.18 7.13 5.88
C ILE A 29 -5.23 8.25 5.45
N LEU A 30 -4.01 7.91 5.06
CA LEU A 30 -3.07 8.83 4.42
C LEU A 30 -3.23 8.70 2.91
N GLU A 31 -3.70 9.76 2.26
CA GLU A 31 -4.00 9.77 0.82
C GLU A 31 -3.44 11.03 0.18
N LEU A 32 -2.82 10.90 -1.00
CA LEU A 32 -2.28 12.06 -1.74
C LEU A 32 -3.39 13.06 -2.06
N ASN A 33 -4.54 12.56 -2.50
CA ASN A 33 -5.75 13.33 -2.72
C ASN A 33 -6.80 12.94 -1.67
N ALA A 34 -7.02 13.81 -0.69
CA ALA A 34 -7.96 13.56 0.41
C ALA A 34 -9.36 13.17 -0.09
N SER A 35 -9.85 13.75 -1.20
CA SER A 35 -11.16 13.42 -1.75
C SER A 35 -11.30 11.95 -2.16
N ALA A 36 -10.21 11.31 -2.55
CA ALA A 36 -10.21 9.87 -2.85
C ALA A 36 -10.45 9.02 -1.59
N GLY A 37 -10.01 9.50 -0.42
CA GLY A 37 -10.21 8.83 0.86
C GLY A 37 -11.59 9.04 1.50
N GLU A 38 -12.31 10.09 1.13
CA GLU A 38 -13.61 10.44 1.72
C GLU A 38 -14.66 9.35 1.55
N SER A 39 -14.67 8.67 0.39
CA SER A 39 -15.59 7.56 0.17
C SER A 39 -15.34 6.38 1.12
N SER A 40 -14.09 6.12 1.46
CA SER A 40 -13.71 5.09 2.44
C SER A 40 -14.10 5.49 3.86
N VAL A 41 -13.91 6.77 4.20
CA VAL A 41 -14.33 7.34 5.50
C VAL A 41 -15.84 7.22 5.66
N SER A 42 -16.62 7.63 4.65
CA SER A 42 -18.09 7.55 4.69
C SER A 42 -18.56 6.12 4.90
N GLU A 43 -18.01 5.14 4.15
CA GLU A 43 -18.37 3.73 4.28
C GLU A 43 -18.05 3.17 5.68
N ILE A 44 -16.93 3.60 6.28
CA ILE A 44 -16.56 3.18 7.64
C ILE A 44 -17.54 3.78 8.67
N ILE A 45 -17.89 5.05 8.53
CA ILE A 45 -18.82 5.74 9.45
C ILE A 45 -20.23 5.15 9.34
N GLU A 46 -20.73 4.89 8.12
CA GLU A 46 -22.02 4.26 7.88
C GLU A 46 -22.09 2.85 8.49
N ALA A 47 -20.96 2.14 8.53
CA ALA A 47 -20.84 0.83 9.21
C ALA A 47 -20.68 0.95 10.74
N GLY A 48 -20.77 2.15 11.32
CA GLY A 48 -20.65 2.41 12.76
C GLY A 48 -19.21 2.53 13.28
N GLY A 49 -18.21 2.59 12.39
CA GLY A 49 -16.80 2.76 12.73
C GLY A 49 -16.38 4.23 12.85
N GLN A 50 -15.09 4.45 13.02
CA GLN A 50 -14.46 5.77 13.09
C GLN A 50 -13.32 5.85 12.10
N ALA A 51 -13.32 6.90 11.26
CA ALA A 51 -12.24 7.12 10.31
C ALA A 51 -12.00 8.60 10.04
N GLN A 52 -10.78 8.92 9.62
CA GLN A 52 -10.38 10.24 9.15
C GLN A 52 -9.39 10.09 8.00
N VAL A 53 -9.51 10.94 6.98
CA VAL A 53 -8.53 11.06 5.91
C VAL A 53 -7.59 12.23 6.16
N HIS A 54 -6.32 12.06 5.81
CA HIS A 54 -5.27 13.07 5.86
C HIS A 54 -4.68 13.23 4.45
N ALA A 55 -4.67 14.45 3.92
CA ALA A 55 -3.92 14.76 2.70
C ALA A 55 -2.42 14.62 3.00
N CYS A 56 -1.78 13.62 2.40
CA CYS A 56 -0.39 13.30 2.70
C CYS A 56 0.29 12.65 1.50
N ASP A 57 1.36 13.26 1.02
CA ASP A 57 2.29 12.61 0.11
C ASP A 57 3.28 11.75 0.91
N VAL A 58 3.17 10.44 0.79
CA VAL A 58 4.05 9.51 1.50
C VAL A 58 5.52 9.66 1.12
N SER A 59 5.84 10.22 -0.06
CA SER A 59 7.21 10.51 -0.47
C SER A 59 7.82 11.71 0.27
N ASN A 60 6.99 12.53 0.91
CA ASN A 60 7.39 13.69 1.72
C ASN A 60 7.47 13.32 3.21
N GLN A 61 8.70 13.13 3.70
CA GLN A 61 8.94 12.71 5.09
C GLN A 61 8.38 13.69 6.13
N ALA A 62 8.44 15.00 5.87
CA ALA A 62 7.95 16.00 6.80
C ALA A 62 6.42 15.91 6.97
N GLN A 63 5.67 15.79 5.85
CA GLN A 63 4.22 15.59 5.89
C GLN A 63 3.84 14.32 6.63
N VAL A 64 4.52 13.19 6.33
CA VAL A 64 4.27 11.91 7.02
C VAL A 64 4.51 12.06 8.51
N SER A 65 5.63 12.67 8.92
CA SER A 65 5.95 12.87 10.33
C SER A 65 4.94 13.76 11.05
N GLU A 66 4.49 14.84 10.41
CA GLU A 66 3.47 15.73 10.95
C GLU A 66 2.15 15.00 11.20
N VAL A 67 1.66 14.25 10.20
CA VAL A 67 0.42 13.48 10.33
C VAL A 67 0.55 12.42 11.43
N ILE A 68 1.62 11.62 11.45
CA ILE A 68 1.80 10.57 12.46
C ILE A 68 1.90 11.18 13.88
N ASN A 69 2.59 12.30 14.02
CA ASN A 69 2.67 12.99 15.32
C ASN A 69 1.31 13.53 15.77
N SER A 70 0.49 14.04 14.85
CA SER A 70 -0.87 14.51 15.18
C SER A 70 -1.81 13.37 15.60
N ILE A 71 -1.64 12.16 15.07
CA ILE A 71 -2.36 10.96 15.48
C ILE A 71 -1.92 10.51 16.89
N GLY A 72 -0.65 10.63 17.21
CA GLY A 72 -0.07 10.39 18.54
C GLY A 72 0.02 8.93 18.97
N LYS A 73 -0.90 8.05 18.53
CA LYS A 73 -0.88 6.61 18.82
C LYS A 73 -1.13 5.81 17.56
N VAL A 74 -0.32 4.78 17.31
CA VAL A 74 -0.49 3.86 16.20
C VAL A 74 -0.33 2.43 16.70
N ASP A 75 -1.41 1.64 16.67
CA ASP A 75 -1.39 0.21 16.98
C ASP A 75 -1.08 -0.64 15.73
N VAL A 76 -1.56 -0.18 14.54
CA VAL A 76 -1.39 -0.88 13.27
C VAL A 76 -1.00 0.11 12.18
N LEU A 77 0.06 -0.20 11.43
CA LEU A 77 0.42 0.51 10.20
C LEU A 77 0.25 -0.45 9.01
N PHE A 78 -0.51 -0.04 8.01
CA PHE A 78 -0.59 -0.73 6.73
C PHE A 78 -0.06 0.15 5.60
N ASN A 79 1.14 -0.17 5.11
CA ASN A 79 1.78 0.49 3.99
C ASN A 79 1.30 -0.11 2.68
N ASN A 80 0.32 0.56 2.04
CA ASN A 80 -0.27 0.11 0.79
C ASN A 80 -0.04 1.08 -0.38
N ALA A 81 0.12 2.38 -0.12
CA ALA A 81 0.35 3.37 -1.18
C ALA A 81 1.47 2.92 -2.13
N GLY A 82 1.20 2.99 -3.42
CA GLY A 82 2.17 2.58 -4.42
C GLY A 82 1.70 2.84 -5.85
N ILE A 83 2.66 2.97 -6.73
CA ILE A 83 2.47 3.15 -8.17
C ILE A 83 3.24 2.10 -8.96
N ALA A 84 2.91 1.92 -10.24
CA ALA A 84 3.66 1.09 -11.15
C ALA A 84 4.24 1.88 -12.31
N HIS A 85 5.31 1.33 -12.87
CA HIS A 85 5.82 1.66 -14.18
C HIS A 85 5.86 0.39 -15.02
N VAL A 86 5.53 0.52 -16.30
CA VAL A 86 5.62 -0.55 -17.30
C VAL A 86 6.78 -0.26 -18.21
N GLY A 87 7.76 -1.11 -18.18
CA GLY A 87 8.96 -1.01 -19.01
C GLY A 87 10.05 -1.98 -18.56
N SER A 88 10.82 -2.46 -19.53
CA SER A 88 12.10 -3.11 -19.30
C SER A 88 13.11 -2.10 -18.74
N LEU A 89 14.33 -2.55 -18.45
CA LEU A 89 15.41 -1.64 -18.03
C LEU A 89 15.63 -0.49 -19.02
N GLU A 90 15.67 -0.78 -20.32
CA GLU A 90 15.92 0.19 -21.37
C GLU A 90 14.76 1.20 -21.59
N ASN A 91 13.54 0.84 -21.18
CA ASN A 91 12.32 1.65 -21.29
C ASN A 91 11.93 2.29 -19.96
N CYS A 92 12.82 2.29 -18.97
CA CYS A 92 12.65 2.91 -17.67
C CYS A 92 13.66 4.06 -17.53
N ASP A 93 13.25 5.26 -17.90
CA ASP A 93 14.07 6.45 -17.74
C ASP A 93 14.27 6.82 -16.25
N ALA A 94 15.17 7.75 -15.99
CA ALA A 94 15.49 8.17 -14.62
C ALA A 94 14.26 8.73 -13.89
N ASP A 95 13.43 9.51 -14.54
CA ASP A 95 12.24 10.13 -13.93
C ASP A 95 11.21 9.07 -13.54
N ALA A 96 10.98 8.08 -14.40
CA ALA A 96 10.09 6.97 -14.10
C ALA A 96 10.63 6.11 -12.94
N PHE A 97 11.93 5.83 -12.94
CA PHE A 97 12.59 5.10 -11.86
C PHE A 97 12.47 5.85 -10.52
N GLU A 98 12.83 7.13 -10.50
CA GLU A 98 12.78 7.95 -9.29
C GLU A 98 11.36 8.10 -8.75
N ARG A 99 10.37 8.30 -9.62
CA ARG A 99 8.97 8.38 -9.21
C ARG A 99 8.51 7.11 -8.51
N VAL A 100 8.82 5.93 -9.07
CA VAL A 100 8.48 4.64 -8.43
C VAL A 100 9.25 4.47 -7.13
N TYR A 101 10.54 4.79 -7.11
CA TYR A 101 11.35 4.74 -5.91
C TYR A 101 10.81 5.64 -4.80
N ASN A 102 10.51 6.89 -5.12
CA ASN A 102 10.04 7.87 -4.14
C ASN A 102 8.71 7.45 -3.49
N VAL A 103 7.76 6.94 -4.26
CA VAL A 103 6.47 6.51 -3.70
C VAL A 103 6.59 5.15 -3.01
N ASN A 104 7.10 4.13 -3.71
CA ASN A 104 7.02 2.75 -3.22
C ASN A 104 8.08 2.39 -2.18
N VAL A 105 9.27 3.00 -2.26
CA VAL A 105 10.40 2.68 -1.36
C VAL A 105 10.52 3.73 -0.28
N LYS A 106 10.75 4.99 -0.69
CA LYS A 106 10.91 6.10 0.24
C LYS A 106 9.63 6.37 1.02
N GLY A 107 8.45 6.22 0.40
CA GLY A 107 7.16 6.33 1.09
C GLY A 107 7.01 5.32 2.24
N VAL A 108 7.35 4.05 2.01
CA VAL A 108 7.37 3.03 3.06
C VAL A 108 8.42 3.35 4.11
N TYR A 109 9.63 3.77 3.72
CA TYR A 109 10.65 4.22 4.67
C TYR A 109 10.16 5.38 5.54
N ASN A 110 9.53 6.40 4.97
CA ASN A 110 9.05 7.58 5.71
C ASN A 110 8.01 7.20 6.76
N THR A 111 7.06 6.34 6.41
CA THR A 111 6.03 5.88 7.35
C THR A 111 6.62 4.99 8.46
N LEU A 112 7.53 4.09 8.12
CA LEU A 112 8.26 3.28 9.11
C LEU A 112 9.07 4.16 10.07
N TYR A 113 9.79 5.15 9.51
CA TYR A 113 10.60 6.09 10.29
C TYR A 113 9.77 6.89 11.30
N ALA A 114 8.58 7.34 10.90
CA ALA A 114 7.68 8.09 11.76
C ALA A 114 6.95 7.20 12.79
N VAL A 115 6.49 6.01 12.38
CA VAL A 115 5.62 5.17 13.22
C VAL A 115 6.39 4.33 14.24
N VAL A 116 7.60 3.83 13.92
CA VAL A 116 8.35 2.95 14.82
C VAL A 116 8.63 3.61 16.18
N PRO A 117 9.08 4.88 16.28
CA PRO A 117 9.25 5.54 17.58
C PRO A 117 7.95 5.64 18.37
N VAL A 118 6.83 5.94 17.69
CA VAL A 118 5.49 6.01 18.31
C VAL A 118 5.07 4.65 18.85
N MET A 119 5.22 3.58 18.07
CA MET A 119 4.92 2.22 18.53
C MET A 119 5.80 1.80 19.71
N LYS A 120 7.09 2.13 19.69
CA LYS A 120 7.99 1.86 20.85
C LYS A 120 7.50 2.54 22.10
N ALA A 121 7.13 3.82 22.03
CA ALA A 121 6.61 4.59 23.16
C ALA A 121 5.28 4.03 23.69
N ASN A 122 4.46 3.43 22.83
CA ASN A 122 3.16 2.86 23.15
C ASN A 122 3.18 1.35 23.49
N GLY A 123 4.35 0.75 23.64
CA GLY A 123 4.50 -0.65 24.06
C GLY A 123 4.41 -1.69 22.94
N GLY A 124 4.52 -1.27 21.69
CA GLY A 124 4.56 -2.15 20.53
C GLY A 124 3.49 -1.85 19.46
N GLY A 125 3.44 -2.68 18.44
CA GLY A 125 2.50 -2.51 17.34
C GLY A 125 2.65 -3.56 16.25
N VAL A 126 1.84 -3.42 15.20
CA VAL A 126 1.87 -4.31 14.03
C VAL A 126 2.06 -3.49 12.77
N ILE A 127 3.03 -3.87 11.97
CA ILE A 127 3.29 -3.27 10.67
C ILE A 127 3.04 -4.33 9.60
N LEU A 128 2.30 -3.96 8.57
CA LEU A 128 2.06 -4.77 7.40
C LEU A 128 2.37 -3.96 6.15
N ASN A 129 3.26 -4.47 5.31
CA ASN A 129 3.69 -3.79 4.10
C ASN A 129 3.12 -4.49 2.86
N MET A 130 2.68 -3.72 1.88
CA MET A 130 2.24 -4.23 0.59
C MET A 130 3.44 -4.46 -0.34
N ALA A 131 3.97 -5.68 -0.32
CA ALA A 131 4.95 -6.15 -1.29
C ALA A 131 4.25 -6.55 -2.61
N SER A 132 4.69 -7.58 -3.27
CA SER A 132 4.10 -8.16 -4.49
C SER A 132 4.76 -9.50 -4.77
N ILE A 133 4.12 -10.36 -5.55
CA ILE A 133 4.80 -11.50 -6.16
C ILE A 133 6.06 -11.05 -6.94
N ALA A 134 6.02 -9.82 -7.51
CA ALA A 134 7.17 -9.19 -8.18
C ALA A 134 8.39 -8.94 -7.27
N SER A 135 8.25 -9.07 -5.96
CA SER A 135 9.38 -9.00 -5.02
C SER A 135 10.23 -10.28 -4.98
N SER A 136 9.69 -11.39 -5.49
CA SER A 136 10.30 -12.72 -5.38
C SER A 136 10.53 -13.41 -6.72
N ILE A 137 9.82 -12.96 -7.77
CA ILE A 137 9.99 -13.48 -9.14
C ILE A 137 10.17 -12.34 -10.14
N GLY A 138 10.91 -12.57 -11.22
CA GLY A 138 11.03 -11.64 -12.33
C GLY A 138 9.73 -11.59 -13.14
N LEU A 139 9.26 -10.37 -13.40
CA LEU A 139 8.12 -10.13 -14.28
C LEU A 139 8.58 -9.28 -15.47
N PRO A 140 8.22 -9.66 -16.73
CA PRO A 140 8.52 -8.85 -17.90
C PRO A 140 7.93 -7.44 -17.77
N ASP A 141 8.68 -6.45 -18.26
CA ASP A 141 8.27 -5.03 -18.28
C ASP A 141 7.84 -4.47 -16.92
N ARG A 142 8.54 -4.87 -15.85
CA ARG A 142 8.28 -4.41 -14.48
C ARG A 142 9.54 -4.03 -13.72
N PHE A 143 10.59 -3.55 -14.42
CA PHE A 143 11.89 -3.33 -13.83
C PHE A 143 11.84 -2.48 -12.54
N ALA A 144 11.41 -1.21 -12.63
CA ALA A 144 11.35 -0.32 -11.46
C ALA A 144 10.35 -0.81 -10.40
N TYR A 145 9.20 -1.34 -10.84
CA TYR A 145 8.19 -1.86 -9.92
C TYR A 145 8.72 -3.06 -9.13
N SER A 146 9.31 -4.06 -9.80
CA SER A 146 9.86 -5.26 -9.13
C SER A 146 10.98 -4.88 -8.16
N MET A 147 11.89 -4.00 -8.57
CA MET A 147 12.92 -3.43 -7.69
C MET A 147 12.30 -2.83 -6.44
N SER A 148 11.28 -1.98 -6.60
CA SER A 148 10.65 -1.30 -5.47
C SER A 148 9.97 -2.28 -4.50
N LYS A 149 9.31 -3.32 -5.02
CA LYS A 149 8.64 -4.33 -4.19
C LYS A 149 9.64 -5.29 -3.52
N GLY A 150 10.78 -5.57 -4.16
CA GLY A 150 11.91 -6.25 -3.54
C GLY A 150 12.49 -5.45 -2.37
N ALA A 151 12.64 -4.14 -2.52
CA ALA A 151 13.07 -3.25 -1.43
C ALA A 151 12.09 -3.27 -0.25
N VAL A 152 10.78 -3.25 -0.50
CA VAL A 152 9.75 -3.35 0.56
C VAL A 152 9.86 -4.67 1.30
N LEU A 153 10.07 -5.79 0.60
CA LEU A 153 10.26 -7.11 1.22
C LEU A 153 11.47 -7.10 2.16
N THR A 154 12.62 -6.60 1.72
CA THR A 154 13.83 -6.58 2.54
C THR A 154 13.74 -5.60 3.71
N MET A 155 13.12 -4.42 3.53
CA MET A 155 12.81 -3.50 4.64
C MET A 155 11.94 -4.19 5.69
N THR A 156 10.94 -4.97 5.28
CA THR A 156 10.07 -5.71 6.19
C THR A 156 10.85 -6.67 7.06
N LEU A 157 11.76 -7.45 6.47
CA LEU A 157 12.60 -8.42 7.18
C LEU A 157 13.53 -7.74 8.18
N SER A 158 14.14 -6.61 7.80
CA SER A 158 15.02 -5.83 8.68
C SER A 158 14.25 -5.26 9.88
N VAL A 159 13.14 -4.59 9.62
CA VAL A 159 12.29 -4.01 10.71
C VAL A 159 11.78 -5.10 11.65
N ALA A 160 11.33 -6.25 11.11
CA ALA A 160 10.89 -7.38 11.93
C ALA A 160 11.99 -7.87 12.89
N LYS A 161 13.25 -7.92 12.40
CA LYS A 161 14.39 -8.38 13.19
C LYS A 161 14.83 -7.36 14.22
N ASP A 162 14.90 -6.08 13.82
CA ASP A 162 15.44 -5.01 14.65
C ASP A 162 14.52 -4.67 15.84
N TYR A 163 13.20 -4.75 15.65
CA TYR A 163 12.22 -4.26 16.61
C TYR A 163 11.39 -5.34 17.34
N ILE A 164 11.74 -6.61 17.19
CA ILE A 164 11.01 -7.71 17.85
C ILE A 164 11.05 -7.56 19.40
N LYS A 165 12.14 -7.08 19.96
CA LYS A 165 12.28 -6.84 21.40
C LYS A 165 11.46 -5.64 21.91
N ASN A 166 10.98 -4.80 20.98
CA ASN A 166 10.09 -3.68 21.28
C ASN A 166 8.61 -4.06 21.12
N ASN A 167 8.29 -5.35 21.01
CA ASN A 167 6.93 -5.85 20.75
C ASN A 167 6.32 -5.29 19.44
N ILE A 168 7.15 -5.02 18.42
CA ILE A 168 6.72 -4.61 17.10
C ILE A 168 6.89 -5.80 16.15
N ARG A 169 5.79 -6.22 15.53
CA ARG A 169 5.79 -7.25 14.48
C ARG A 169 5.69 -6.55 13.13
N CYS A 170 6.53 -6.95 12.20
CA CYS A 170 6.50 -6.44 10.83
C CYS A 170 6.42 -7.61 9.86
N ASN A 171 5.42 -7.59 8.97
CA ASN A 171 5.21 -8.58 7.93
C ASN A 171 4.85 -7.89 6.61
N CYS A 172 4.82 -8.65 5.52
CA CYS A 172 4.29 -8.17 4.24
C CYS A 172 3.33 -9.18 3.62
N ILE A 173 2.46 -8.65 2.77
CA ILE A 173 1.63 -9.43 1.86
C ILE A 173 2.21 -9.27 0.45
N SER A 174 2.29 -10.38 -0.30
CA SER A 174 2.79 -10.40 -1.68
C SER A 174 1.70 -10.87 -2.66
N PRO A 175 0.71 -10.02 -2.96
CA PRO A 175 -0.36 -10.40 -3.86
C PRO A 175 0.16 -10.67 -5.27
N ALA A 176 -0.54 -11.55 -5.98
CA ALA A 176 -0.44 -11.67 -7.42
C ALA A 176 -1.33 -10.61 -8.09
N ARG A 177 -2.24 -10.99 -9.00
CA ARG A 177 -3.12 -10.01 -9.65
C ARG A 177 -4.42 -9.85 -8.87
N VAL A 178 -4.70 -8.61 -8.51
CA VAL A 178 -5.93 -8.20 -7.80
C VAL A 178 -6.65 -7.19 -8.69
N HIS A 179 -7.91 -7.42 -8.99
CA HIS A 179 -8.74 -6.50 -9.77
C HIS A 179 -9.03 -5.24 -8.94
N THR A 180 -8.51 -4.13 -9.37
CA THR A 180 -8.60 -2.84 -8.69
C THR A 180 -8.66 -1.72 -9.72
N PRO A 181 -9.09 -0.50 -9.38
CA PRO A 181 -8.99 0.66 -10.26
C PRO A 181 -7.58 0.91 -10.80
N PHE A 182 -6.56 0.49 -10.07
CA PHE A 182 -5.17 0.51 -10.52
C PHE A 182 -4.94 -0.40 -11.75
N VAL A 183 -5.53 -1.60 -11.77
CA VAL A 183 -5.44 -2.52 -12.90
C VAL A 183 -6.26 -2.00 -14.08
N ASP A 184 -7.45 -1.47 -13.83
CA ASP A 184 -8.30 -0.89 -14.88
C ASP A 184 -7.60 0.29 -15.55
N GLY A 185 -7.05 1.22 -14.76
CA GLY A 185 -6.26 2.34 -15.28
C GLY A 185 -5.00 1.90 -16.03
N PHE A 186 -4.34 0.83 -15.57
CA PHE A 186 -3.22 0.21 -16.26
C PHE A 186 -3.64 -0.34 -17.65
N ILE A 187 -4.73 -1.09 -17.71
CA ILE A 187 -5.21 -1.69 -18.95
C ILE A 187 -5.62 -0.58 -19.93
N ALA A 188 -6.43 0.38 -19.49
CA ALA A 188 -6.90 1.48 -20.34
C ALA A 188 -5.74 2.33 -20.90
N LYS A 189 -4.71 2.57 -20.10
CA LYS A 189 -3.54 3.36 -20.55
C LYS A 189 -2.66 2.63 -21.57
N ASN A 190 -2.45 1.32 -21.37
CA ASN A 190 -1.45 0.58 -22.15
C ASN A 190 -2.04 -0.23 -23.32
N TYR A 191 -3.36 -0.46 -23.29
CA TYR A 191 -4.05 -1.29 -24.28
C TYR A 191 -5.40 -0.69 -24.72
N PRO A 192 -5.43 0.59 -25.18
CA PRO A 192 -6.68 1.26 -25.55
C PRO A 192 -7.39 0.51 -26.68
N GLY A 193 -8.70 0.26 -26.49
CA GLY A 193 -9.54 -0.50 -27.43
C GLY A 193 -9.41 -2.02 -27.35
N ARG A 194 -8.61 -2.53 -26.39
CA ARG A 194 -8.42 -3.98 -26.14
C ARG A 194 -8.56 -4.31 -24.66
N GLU A 195 -9.31 -3.50 -23.92
CA GLU A 195 -9.39 -3.58 -22.47
C GLU A 195 -9.93 -4.92 -21.98
N GLU A 196 -11.01 -5.39 -22.60
CA GLU A 196 -11.64 -6.67 -22.26
C GLU A 196 -10.73 -7.87 -22.56
N GLU A 197 -10.15 -7.92 -23.77
CA GLU A 197 -9.18 -8.95 -24.15
C GLU A 197 -8.01 -9.02 -23.15
N MET A 198 -7.47 -7.86 -22.78
CA MET A 198 -6.34 -7.81 -21.86
C MET A 198 -6.72 -8.17 -20.42
N PHE A 199 -7.93 -7.80 -19.99
CA PHE A 199 -8.43 -8.22 -18.68
C PHE A 199 -8.54 -9.76 -18.62
N GLU A 200 -9.13 -10.39 -19.63
CA GLU A 200 -9.23 -11.84 -19.72
C GLU A 200 -7.86 -12.51 -19.76
N LYS A 201 -6.95 -12.01 -20.60
CA LYS A 201 -5.58 -12.51 -20.71
C LYS A 201 -4.83 -12.43 -19.39
N LEU A 202 -4.92 -11.31 -18.68
CA LEU A 202 -4.27 -11.13 -17.37
C LEU A 202 -4.90 -12.04 -16.30
N SER A 203 -6.22 -12.24 -16.35
CA SER A 203 -6.96 -13.16 -15.48
C SER A 203 -6.52 -14.61 -15.69
N ALA A 204 -6.40 -15.05 -16.92
CA ALA A 204 -5.97 -16.40 -17.28
C ALA A 204 -4.53 -16.73 -16.85
N THR A 205 -3.69 -15.71 -16.59
CA THR A 205 -2.34 -15.95 -16.05
C THR A 205 -2.35 -16.41 -14.59
N GLN A 206 -3.46 -16.28 -13.90
CA GLN A 206 -3.57 -16.68 -12.49
C GLN A 206 -3.99 -18.14 -12.38
N PRO A 207 -3.34 -18.95 -11.51
CA PRO A 207 -3.69 -20.38 -11.34
C PRO A 207 -5.17 -20.63 -11.00
N ILE A 208 -5.82 -19.66 -10.33
CA ILE A 208 -7.26 -19.74 -9.98
C ILE A 208 -8.18 -19.32 -11.14
N GLY A 209 -7.63 -18.97 -12.32
CA GLY A 209 -8.38 -18.59 -13.52
C GLY A 209 -9.01 -17.19 -13.51
N ARG A 210 -8.77 -16.39 -12.46
CA ARG A 210 -9.27 -15.01 -12.34
C ARG A 210 -8.32 -14.15 -11.51
N MET A 211 -8.49 -12.83 -11.60
CA MET A 211 -7.88 -11.94 -10.61
C MET A 211 -8.59 -12.07 -9.26
N ALA A 212 -7.86 -11.88 -8.17
CA ALA A 212 -8.45 -11.77 -6.84
C ALA A 212 -9.24 -10.46 -6.70
N LYS A 213 -10.15 -10.42 -5.73
CA LYS A 213 -10.82 -9.18 -5.31
C LYS A 213 -10.03 -8.52 -4.18
N PRO A 214 -10.14 -7.18 -3.98
CA PRO A 214 -9.51 -6.48 -2.86
C PRO A 214 -9.83 -7.10 -1.49
N GLU A 215 -11.06 -7.56 -1.29
CA GLU A 215 -11.54 -8.18 -0.05
C GLU A 215 -10.90 -9.54 0.23
N GLU A 216 -10.38 -10.22 -0.79
CA GLU A 216 -9.65 -11.48 -0.63
C GLU A 216 -8.21 -11.26 -0.14
N VAL A 217 -7.73 -10.02 -0.18
CA VAL A 217 -6.43 -9.60 0.37
C VAL A 217 -6.59 -8.99 1.77
N ALA A 218 -7.73 -8.36 2.04
CA ALA A 218 -8.06 -7.76 3.33
C ALA A 218 -8.41 -8.82 4.38
#